data_2eddbabd8b904f21c68134a298023166
#
_entry.id   2eddbabd8b904f21c68134a298023166
#
_cell.length_a   1.000
_cell.length_b   1.000
_cell.length_c   1.000
_cell.angle_alpha   90.00
_cell.angle_beta   90.00
_cell.angle_gamma   90.00
#
_symmetry.space_group_name_H-M   'P 1'
#
loop_
_entity.id
_entity.type
_entity.pdbx_description
1 polymer ?
#
loop_
_entity_poly.entity_id
_entity_poly.type
_entity_poly.pdbx_seq_one_letter_code
_entity_poly.pdbx_strand_id
1 'polypeptide(L)'
;MAGREKIRKVIKSPTNMNPEISRLAGELNRALKDEEIIPSIQSRLRHNILIMPKEIREASGILIFGRRIKSLVFTTDLAIIKNCDADAVFAVYPFTPQQSISDAIIRAAAVPVFTGIGGGITKGLRSVRLAKDAESQGAFGVVLNAPTSNRDLKLVATSIDIPVVITVTSEKSDIRDRLRHGASIINVAAGERTPDIVRMIDSKYPDVPIIASGGSTPESIRETIRAGANAITYTPPTTKELFVDVMEQYREKY
;
A
#
# COMPACT_ATOMS: atom_id res chain seq x y z
N MET A 1 27.10 16.95 -12.23
CA MET A 1 27.93 16.00 -13.04
C MET A 1 29.39 15.93 -12.62
N ALA A 2 30.05 17.04 -12.24
CA ALA A 2 31.47 17.06 -11.87
C ALA A 2 31.86 16.25 -10.60
N GLY A 3 30.95 16.02 -9.65
CA GLY A 3 31.25 15.27 -8.41
C GLY A 3 31.37 13.76 -8.57
N ARG A 4 30.62 13.18 -9.51
CA ARG A 4 30.61 11.70 -9.76
C ARG A 4 31.86 11.24 -10.53
N GLU A 5 32.43 12.09 -11.40
CA GLU A 5 33.67 11.78 -12.12
C GLU A 5 34.90 11.81 -11.21
N LYS A 6 34.91 12.70 -10.19
CA LYS A 6 35.99 12.75 -9.20
C LYS A 6 36.06 11.51 -8.34
N ILE A 7 34.92 10.97 -7.93
CA ILE A 7 34.84 9.72 -7.12
C ILE A 7 35.31 8.51 -7.93
N ARG A 8 34.94 8.40 -9.21
CA ARG A 8 35.45 7.33 -10.10
C ARG A 8 36.96 7.35 -10.34
N LYS A 9 37.59 8.52 -10.35
CA LYS A 9 39.06 8.65 -10.55
C LYS A 9 39.87 8.23 -9.31
N VAL A 10 39.30 8.40 -8.10
CA VAL A 10 40.01 8.05 -6.85
C VAL A 10 40.05 6.52 -6.63
N ILE A 11 39.12 5.76 -7.18
CA ILE A 11 39.00 4.30 -6.98
C ILE A 11 39.91 3.49 -7.98
N LYS A 12 40.58 4.15 -8.94
CA LYS A 12 41.34 3.48 -10.01
C LYS A 12 42.83 3.33 -9.77
N SER A 13 43.39 3.60 -8.59
CA SER A 13 44.83 3.40 -8.31
C SER A 13 45.03 2.35 -7.20
N PRO A 14 45.38 1.11 -7.54
CA PRO A 14 45.71 0.09 -6.55
C PRO A 14 47.24 -0.01 -6.40
N THR A 15 47.85 0.75 -5.51
CA THR A 15 49.15 0.35 -4.93
C THR A 15 49.36 1.09 -3.61
N ASN A 16 49.41 0.37 -2.50
CA ASN A 16 49.67 0.83 -1.13
C ASN A 16 48.49 1.52 -0.39
N MET A 17 47.34 0.89 -0.34
CA MET A 17 46.32 1.28 0.63
C MET A 17 46.36 0.40 1.89
N ASN A 18 46.23 1.06 3.05
CA ASN A 18 46.02 0.40 4.35
C ASN A 18 44.91 -0.64 4.25
N PRO A 19 45.09 -1.86 4.82
CA PRO A 19 44.06 -2.94 4.80
C PRO A 19 42.67 -2.52 5.26
N GLU A 20 42.59 -1.59 6.21
CA GLU A 20 41.30 -1.02 6.67
C GLU A 20 40.61 -0.16 5.61
N ILE A 21 41.38 0.66 4.87
CA ILE A 21 40.83 1.48 3.77
C ILE A 21 40.39 0.59 2.61
N SER A 22 41.09 -0.50 2.33
CA SER A 22 40.69 -1.49 1.32
C SER A 22 39.40 -2.23 1.71
N ARG A 23 39.21 -2.53 2.99
CA ARG A 23 38.01 -3.14 3.52
C ARG A 23 36.82 -2.18 3.46
N LEU A 24 36.98 -0.94 3.92
CA LEU A 24 35.96 0.13 3.83
C LEU A 24 35.60 0.46 2.39
N ALA A 25 36.57 0.51 1.47
CA ALA A 25 36.32 0.69 0.04
C ALA A 25 35.58 -0.51 -0.58
N GLY A 26 35.83 -1.72 -0.09
CA GLY A 26 35.12 -2.93 -0.47
C GLY A 26 33.66 -2.95 0.03
N GLU A 27 33.44 -2.52 1.27
CA GLU A 27 32.11 -2.38 1.87
C GLU A 27 31.32 -1.24 1.19
N LEU A 28 31.97 -0.10 0.92
CA LEU A 28 31.38 1.02 0.18
C LEU A 28 31.06 0.63 -1.29
N ASN A 29 31.93 -0.14 -1.95
CA ASN A 29 31.66 -0.64 -3.31
C ASN A 29 30.57 -1.72 -3.34
N ARG A 30 30.37 -2.51 -2.27
CA ARG A 30 29.21 -3.39 -2.14
C ARG A 30 27.93 -2.57 -1.92
N ALA A 31 27.93 -1.61 -1.00
CA ALA A 31 26.81 -0.71 -0.76
C ALA A 31 26.44 0.13 -2.01
N LEU A 32 27.44 0.54 -2.82
CA LEU A 32 27.21 1.25 -4.08
C LEU A 32 26.79 0.34 -5.25
N LYS A 33 27.06 -0.98 -5.18
CA LYS A 33 26.57 -1.95 -6.17
C LYS A 33 25.14 -2.41 -5.89
N ASP A 34 24.68 -2.29 -4.65
CA ASP A 34 23.32 -2.65 -4.25
C ASP A 34 22.29 -1.53 -4.56
N GLU A 35 22.72 -0.32 -4.92
CA GLU A 35 21.86 0.64 -5.61
C GLU A 35 21.81 0.31 -7.11
N GLU A 36 20.98 -0.63 -7.50
CA GLU A 36 20.61 -0.76 -8.91
C GLU A 36 20.11 0.60 -9.42
N ILE A 37 20.89 1.18 -10.34
CA ILE A 37 20.46 2.42 -11.02
C ILE A 37 19.31 2.02 -11.94
N ILE A 38 18.10 2.17 -11.44
CA ILE A 38 16.88 1.94 -12.23
C ILE A 38 16.75 3.12 -13.21
N PRO A 39 16.87 2.90 -14.53
CA PRO A 39 16.65 3.96 -15.50
C PRO A 39 15.22 4.50 -15.37
N SER A 40 15.08 5.81 -15.23
CA SER A 40 13.77 6.47 -15.15
C SER A 40 13.54 7.36 -16.38
N ILE A 41 12.32 7.30 -16.91
CA ILE A 41 11.85 8.17 -17.98
C ILE A 41 10.85 9.16 -17.37
N GLN A 42 11.18 10.45 -17.47
CA GLN A 42 10.28 11.51 -17.04
C GLN A 42 9.82 12.30 -18.28
N SER A 43 8.56 12.69 -18.29
CA SER A 43 8.01 13.54 -19.34
C SER A 43 7.78 14.97 -18.82
N ARG A 44 7.84 15.95 -19.74
CA ARG A 44 7.65 17.36 -19.40
C ARG A 44 6.27 17.67 -18.78
N LEU A 45 5.24 16.88 -19.14
CA LEU A 45 3.87 17.11 -18.68
C LEU A 45 3.43 16.17 -17.55
N ARG A 46 4.21 15.11 -17.24
CA ARG A 46 3.90 14.12 -16.21
C ARG A 46 5.03 14.05 -15.17
N HIS A 47 5.36 15.17 -14.55
CA HIS A 47 6.40 15.26 -13.53
C HIS A 47 5.85 15.43 -12.10
N ASN A 48 4.58 15.83 -11.97
CA ASN A 48 3.91 16.00 -10.67
C ASN A 48 3.09 14.75 -10.35
N ILE A 49 3.77 13.69 -9.92
CA ILE A 49 3.14 12.45 -9.46
C ILE A 49 3.18 12.46 -7.94
N LEU A 50 2.09 12.08 -7.30
CA LEU A 50 2.05 11.79 -5.87
C LEU A 50 2.92 10.56 -5.59
N ILE A 51 4.03 10.76 -4.92
CA ILE A 51 4.97 9.69 -4.58
C ILE A 51 4.64 9.12 -3.21
N MET A 52 4.49 7.80 -3.13
CA MET A 52 4.30 7.11 -1.86
C MET A 52 5.54 7.27 -0.96
N PRO A 53 5.36 7.38 0.37
CA PRO A 53 6.47 7.42 1.30
C PRO A 53 7.45 6.27 1.04
N LYS A 54 8.74 6.60 0.91
CA LYS A 54 9.79 5.64 0.58
C LYS A 54 9.92 4.50 1.59
N GLU A 55 9.53 4.76 2.82
CA GLU A 55 9.51 3.80 3.93
C GLU A 55 8.61 2.59 3.64
N ILE A 56 7.53 2.79 2.88
CA ILE A 56 6.62 1.70 2.49
C ILE A 56 7.33 0.64 1.65
N ARG A 57 8.38 1.00 0.94
CA ARG A 57 9.18 0.06 0.14
C ARG A 57 9.92 -0.97 1.01
N GLU A 58 10.12 -0.69 2.32
CA GLU A 58 10.70 -1.60 3.30
C GLU A 58 9.76 -2.77 3.65
N ALA A 59 8.46 -2.66 3.39
CA ALA A 59 7.49 -3.73 3.60
C ALA A 59 7.81 -4.97 2.75
N SER A 60 7.51 -6.17 3.28
CA SER A 60 7.71 -7.43 2.56
C SER A 60 6.89 -7.53 1.28
N GLY A 61 5.70 -6.94 1.28
CA GLY A 61 4.71 -7.05 0.22
C GLY A 61 3.82 -8.29 0.34
N ILE A 62 2.68 -8.23 -0.31
CA ILE A 62 1.75 -9.35 -0.49
C ILE A 62 1.75 -9.74 -1.96
N LEU A 63 1.97 -11.03 -2.26
CA LEU A 63 1.91 -11.53 -3.63
C LEU A 63 0.48 -11.95 -3.95
N ILE A 64 -0.19 -11.21 -4.85
CA ILE A 64 -1.56 -11.50 -5.29
C ILE A 64 -1.56 -11.61 -6.81
N PHE A 65 -2.01 -12.74 -7.34
CA PHE A 65 -2.04 -13.02 -8.79
C PHE A 65 -0.72 -12.66 -9.52
N GLY A 66 0.42 -12.98 -8.89
CA GLY A 66 1.75 -12.70 -9.43
C GLY A 66 2.24 -11.26 -9.29
N ARG A 67 1.45 -10.35 -8.71
CA ARG A 67 1.85 -8.97 -8.42
C ARG A 67 2.19 -8.78 -6.94
N ARG A 68 3.34 -8.19 -6.67
CA ARG A 68 3.76 -7.85 -5.31
C ARG A 68 3.25 -6.46 -4.96
N ILE A 69 2.43 -6.37 -3.92
CA ILE A 69 1.79 -5.14 -3.45
C ILE A 69 2.38 -4.78 -2.09
N LYS A 70 3.02 -3.63 -1.97
CA LYS A 70 3.58 -3.05 -0.75
C LYS A 70 2.84 -1.79 -0.32
N SER A 71 2.40 -1.00 -1.29
CA SER A 71 1.72 0.28 -1.09
C SER A 71 0.31 0.26 -1.65
N LEU A 72 -0.65 0.76 -0.86
CA LEU A 72 -2.02 0.96 -1.29
C LEU A 72 -2.42 2.42 -1.02
N VAL A 73 -2.80 3.17 -2.06
CA VAL A 73 -3.35 4.51 -1.87
C VAL A 73 -4.80 4.42 -1.42
N PHE A 74 -5.09 4.99 -0.24
CA PHE A 74 -6.44 5.02 0.32
C PHE A 74 -7.19 6.24 -0.19
N THR A 75 -7.90 6.09 -1.29
CA THR A 75 -8.64 7.18 -1.93
C THR A 75 -9.69 6.68 -2.93
N THR A 76 -10.65 7.53 -3.24
CA THR A 76 -11.59 7.36 -4.36
C THR A 76 -11.47 8.49 -5.40
N ASP A 77 -10.50 9.39 -5.21
CA ASP A 77 -10.24 10.50 -6.14
C ASP A 77 -9.50 10.00 -7.38
N LEU A 78 -10.15 10.08 -8.53
CA LEU A 78 -9.60 9.62 -9.80
C LEU A 78 -8.36 10.41 -10.23
N ALA A 79 -8.26 11.69 -9.87
CA ALA A 79 -7.08 12.48 -10.20
C ALA A 79 -5.84 11.97 -9.43
N ILE A 80 -6.00 11.64 -8.16
CA ILE A 80 -4.95 11.02 -7.35
C ILE A 80 -4.61 9.62 -7.87
N ILE A 81 -5.62 8.78 -8.11
CA ILE A 81 -5.44 7.41 -8.61
C ILE A 81 -4.64 7.37 -9.91
N LYS A 82 -4.90 8.31 -10.81
CA LYS A 82 -4.20 8.40 -12.11
C LYS A 82 -2.80 8.96 -12.02
N ASN A 83 -2.47 9.65 -10.95
CA ASN A 83 -1.22 10.40 -10.79
C ASN A 83 -0.48 10.05 -9.49
N CYS A 84 -0.47 8.78 -9.09
CA CYS A 84 0.33 8.26 -7.98
C CYS A 84 1.16 7.06 -8.42
N ASP A 85 2.20 6.73 -7.64
CA ASP A 85 3.09 5.59 -7.84
C ASP A 85 2.79 4.40 -6.90
N ALA A 86 1.57 4.33 -6.32
CA ALA A 86 1.16 3.23 -5.48
C ALA A 86 1.04 1.92 -6.27
N ASP A 87 1.32 0.78 -5.60
CA ASP A 87 1.17 -0.56 -6.21
C ASP A 87 -0.30 -0.95 -6.40
N ALA A 88 -1.21 -0.39 -5.58
CA ALA A 88 -2.64 -0.65 -5.66
C ALA A 88 -3.48 0.53 -5.12
N VAL A 89 -4.77 0.50 -5.41
CA VAL A 89 -5.78 1.41 -4.85
C VAL A 89 -6.61 0.68 -3.79
N PHE A 90 -6.84 1.33 -2.65
CA PHE A 90 -7.75 0.87 -1.61
C PHE A 90 -8.98 1.81 -1.59
N ALA A 91 -9.97 1.47 -2.43
CA ALA A 91 -11.14 2.30 -2.70
C ALA A 91 -12.26 2.02 -1.70
N VAL A 92 -12.15 2.59 -0.51
CA VAL A 92 -13.15 2.49 0.55
C VAL A 92 -13.59 3.90 0.95
N TYR A 93 -14.89 4.10 1.12
CA TYR A 93 -15.47 5.40 1.46
C TYR A 93 -16.65 5.23 2.44
N PRO A 94 -17.04 6.29 3.20
CA PRO A 94 -17.97 6.16 4.33
C PRO A 94 -19.45 6.10 3.94
N PHE A 95 -19.78 6.01 2.67
CA PHE A 95 -21.15 5.91 2.17
C PHE A 95 -21.48 4.48 1.77
N THR A 96 -22.77 4.19 1.55
CA THR A 96 -23.20 2.91 0.97
C THR A 96 -22.49 2.66 -0.37
N PRO A 97 -21.78 1.54 -0.53
CA PRO A 97 -21.08 1.25 -1.78
C PRO A 97 -22.03 1.25 -2.98
N GLN A 98 -21.58 1.86 -4.06
CA GLN A 98 -22.31 1.98 -5.33
C GLN A 98 -21.47 1.41 -6.47
N GLN A 99 -22.10 0.56 -7.28
CA GLN A 99 -21.44 -0.09 -8.43
C GLN A 99 -20.82 0.92 -9.40
N SER A 100 -21.52 2.02 -9.68
CA SER A 100 -21.03 3.06 -10.59
C SER A 100 -19.72 3.72 -10.14
N ILE A 101 -19.53 3.87 -8.83
CA ILE A 101 -18.28 4.43 -8.27
C ILE A 101 -17.16 3.39 -8.37
N SER A 102 -17.43 2.15 -7.98
CA SER A 102 -16.45 1.05 -8.08
C SER A 102 -16.01 0.83 -9.53
N ASP A 103 -16.95 0.78 -10.47
CA ASP A 103 -16.69 0.64 -11.90
C ASP A 103 -15.82 1.78 -12.44
N ALA A 104 -16.15 3.03 -12.10
CA ALA A 104 -15.38 4.19 -12.53
C ALA A 104 -13.92 4.12 -12.04
N ILE A 105 -13.70 3.70 -10.79
CA ILE A 105 -12.36 3.57 -10.20
C ILE A 105 -11.60 2.43 -10.87
N ILE A 106 -12.21 1.25 -11.02
CA ILE A 106 -11.58 0.07 -11.63
C ILE A 106 -11.15 0.37 -13.07
N ARG A 107 -12.01 1.01 -13.85
CA ARG A 107 -11.70 1.39 -15.25
C ARG A 107 -10.64 2.49 -15.35
N ALA A 108 -10.64 3.44 -14.43
CA ALA A 108 -9.68 4.54 -14.44
C ALA A 108 -8.29 4.10 -13.95
N ALA A 109 -8.20 3.21 -12.98
CA ALA A 109 -6.94 2.78 -12.38
C ALA A 109 -6.06 2.02 -13.37
N ALA A 110 -4.74 2.32 -13.37
CA ALA A 110 -3.74 1.54 -14.09
C ALA A 110 -3.10 0.44 -13.20
N VAL A 111 -3.50 0.38 -11.94
CA VAL A 111 -3.00 -0.55 -10.91
C VAL A 111 -4.17 -1.33 -10.29
N PRO A 112 -3.91 -2.45 -9.62
CA PRO A 112 -4.92 -3.23 -8.91
C PRO A 112 -5.82 -2.40 -8.00
N VAL A 113 -7.12 -2.71 -7.96
CA VAL A 113 -8.11 -2.02 -7.12
C VAL A 113 -8.71 -2.99 -6.11
N PHE A 114 -8.66 -2.61 -4.83
CA PHE A 114 -9.43 -3.22 -3.76
C PHE A 114 -10.61 -2.32 -3.44
N THR A 115 -11.83 -2.81 -3.62
CA THR A 115 -13.04 -2.00 -3.47
C THR A 115 -13.86 -2.37 -2.25
N GLY A 116 -14.36 -1.37 -1.53
CA GLY A 116 -15.28 -1.55 -0.39
C GLY A 116 -16.64 -2.05 -0.84
N ILE A 117 -17.11 -3.14 -0.23
CA ILE A 117 -18.40 -3.78 -0.56
C ILE A 117 -19.38 -3.82 0.60
N GLY A 118 -19.00 -3.34 1.78
CA GLY A 118 -19.87 -3.29 2.92
C GLY A 118 -19.17 -3.29 4.26
N GLY A 119 -19.97 -3.46 5.27
CA GLY A 119 -19.68 -3.28 6.68
C GLY A 119 -20.71 -2.30 7.27
N GLY A 120 -21.12 -2.49 8.51
CA GLY A 120 -22.17 -1.67 9.10
C GLY A 120 -23.55 -1.90 8.47
N ILE A 121 -24.08 -0.91 7.78
CA ILE A 121 -25.45 -0.95 7.22
C ILE A 121 -25.52 -1.84 5.97
N THR A 122 -24.48 -1.85 5.13
CA THR A 122 -24.43 -2.69 3.93
C THR A 122 -23.94 -4.08 4.30
N LYS A 123 -24.83 -5.06 4.25
CA LYS A 123 -24.60 -6.44 4.70
C LYS A 123 -25.42 -7.47 3.91
N GLY A 124 -25.16 -8.76 4.16
CA GLY A 124 -25.88 -9.89 3.59
C GLY A 124 -25.79 -9.94 2.06
N LEU A 125 -26.92 -10.25 1.40
CA LEU A 125 -26.99 -10.39 -0.05
C LEU A 125 -26.61 -9.11 -0.82
N ARG A 126 -26.74 -7.93 -0.20
CA ARG A 126 -26.30 -6.69 -0.85
C ARG A 126 -24.78 -6.68 -0.99
N SER A 127 -24.02 -7.02 0.05
CA SER A 127 -22.56 -7.15 -0.02
C SER A 127 -22.13 -8.23 -1.00
N VAL A 128 -22.83 -9.36 -1.06
CA VAL A 128 -22.56 -10.43 -2.04
C VAL A 128 -22.73 -9.94 -3.48
N ARG A 129 -23.81 -9.20 -3.77
CA ARG A 129 -24.02 -8.63 -5.12
C ARG A 129 -22.92 -7.66 -5.51
N LEU A 130 -22.54 -6.76 -4.59
CA LEU A 130 -21.44 -5.81 -4.80
C LEU A 130 -20.10 -6.53 -5.01
N ALA A 131 -19.85 -7.62 -4.28
CA ALA A 131 -18.64 -8.42 -4.43
C ALA A 131 -18.55 -9.09 -5.80
N LYS A 132 -19.62 -9.75 -6.25
CA LYS A 132 -19.70 -10.38 -7.58
C LYS A 132 -19.58 -9.38 -8.71
N ASP A 133 -20.18 -8.22 -8.55
CA ASP A 133 -20.09 -7.15 -9.52
C ASP A 133 -18.64 -6.61 -9.60
N ALA A 134 -18.01 -6.32 -8.46
CA ALA A 134 -16.62 -5.89 -8.39
C ALA A 134 -15.66 -6.91 -9.03
N GLU A 135 -15.84 -8.19 -8.75
CA GLU A 135 -15.08 -9.28 -9.34
C GLU A 135 -15.25 -9.31 -10.86
N SER A 136 -16.49 -9.24 -11.37
CA SER A 136 -16.77 -9.23 -12.80
C SER A 136 -16.19 -8.03 -13.55
N GLN A 137 -15.99 -6.92 -12.86
CA GLN A 137 -15.36 -5.70 -13.37
C GLN A 137 -13.82 -5.75 -13.31
N GLY A 138 -13.24 -6.75 -12.66
CA GLY A 138 -11.80 -6.94 -12.57
C GLY A 138 -11.16 -6.32 -11.32
N ALA A 139 -11.92 -6.15 -10.23
CA ALA A 139 -11.33 -5.81 -8.94
C ALA A 139 -10.32 -6.89 -8.51
N PHE A 140 -9.26 -6.48 -7.85
CA PHE A 140 -8.20 -7.38 -7.36
C PHE A 140 -8.51 -8.01 -6.01
N GLY A 141 -9.45 -7.42 -5.30
CA GLY A 141 -9.99 -7.91 -4.04
C GLY A 141 -11.13 -7.02 -3.57
N VAL A 142 -11.86 -7.50 -2.58
CA VAL A 142 -12.95 -6.77 -1.95
C VAL A 142 -12.68 -6.52 -0.49
N VAL A 143 -13.21 -5.41 0.04
CA VAL A 143 -12.98 -4.98 1.42
C VAL A 143 -14.29 -4.96 2.19
N LEU A 144 -14.31 -5.68 3.30
CA LEU A 144 -15.38 -5.63 4.31
C LEU A 144 -14.86 -4.85 5.52
N ASN A 145 -15.56 -3.76 5.84
CA ASN A 145 -15.20 -2.92 7.00
C ASN A 145 -15.76 -3.50 8.31
N ALA A 146 -15.17 -3.12 9.44
CA ALA A 146 -15.79 -3.31 10.73
C ALA A 146 -17.00 -2.35 10.90
N PRO A 147 -18.14 -2.80 11.49
CA PRO A 147 -18.39 -4.13 12.00
C PRO A 147 -19.07 -5.04 10.96
N THR A 148 -18.37 -6.05 10.48
CA THR A 148 -18.96 -7.08 9.61
C THR A 148 -19.12 -8.39 10.42
N SER A 149 -20.27 -9.06 10.27
CA SER A 149 -20.49 -10.36 10.90
C SER A 149 -19.68 -11.45 10.20
N ASN A 150 -19.29 -12.51 10.92
CA ASN A 150 -18.65 -13.69 10.33
C ASN A 150 -19.57 -14.42 9.34
N ARG A 151 -20.89 -14.34 9.56
CA ARG A 151 -21.89 -14.85 8.61
C ARG A 151 -21.81 -14.12 7.27
N ASP A 152 -21.74 -12.78 7.27
CA ASP A 152 -21.66 -11.99 6.05
C ASP A 152 -20.30 -12.18 5.35
N LEU A 153 -19.22 -12.25 6.14
CA LEU A 153 -17.88 -12.57 5.62
C LEU A 153 -17.90 -13.92 4.86
N LYS A 154 -18.47 -14.98 5.48
CA LYS A 154 -18.58 -16.30 4.86
C LYS A 154 -19.41 -16.27 3.59
N LEU A 155 -20.56 -15.58 3.61
CA LEU A 155 -21.42 -15.46 2.42
C LEU A 155 -20.68 -14.80 1.25
N VAL A 156 -19.91 -13.76 1.50
CA VAL A 156 -19.09 -13.10 0.47
C VAL A 156 -17.97 -14.04 0.01
N ALA A 157 -17.16 -14.56 0.93
CA ALA A 157 -16.00 -15.39 0.62
C ALA A 157 -16.35 -16.67 -0.16
N THR A 158 -17.55 -17.23 0.03
CA THR A 158 -18.02 -18.40 -0.74
C THR A 158 -18.68 -18.04 -2.08
N SER A 159 -18.80 -16.75 -2.40
CA SER A 159 -19.53 -16.29 -3.59
C SER A 159 -18.61 -15.71 -4.68
N ILE A 160 -17.34 -15.51 -4.39
CA ILE A 160 -16.32 -14.90 -5.27
C ILE A 160 -14.99 -15.66 -5.13
N ASP A 161 -14.13 -15.54 -6.13
CA ASP A 161 -12.79 -16.15 -6.16
C ASP A 161 -11.66 -15.14 -5.86
N ILE A 162 -11.95 -13.83 -5.86
CA ILE A 162 -10.94 -12.81 -5.51
C ILE A 162 -10.80 -12.68 -3.99
N PRO A 163 -9.63 -12.22 -3.48
CA PRO A 163 -9.37 -12.10 -2.05
C PRO A 163 -10.38 -11.22 -1.29
N VAL A 164 -10.79 -11.68 -0.12
CA VAL A 164 -11.62 -10.90 0.81
C VAL A 164 -10.72 -10.31 1.91
N VAL A 165 -10.64 -8.99 1.93
CA VAL A 165 -9.96 -8.22 2.99
C VAL A 165 -10.96 -7.88 4.09
N ILE A 166 -10.67 -8.23 5.34
CA ILE A 166 -11.49 -7.87 6.49
C ILE A 166 -10.79 -6.82 7.35
N THR A 167 -11.47 -5.72 7.67
CA THR A 167 -10.91 -4.67 8.52
C THR A 167 -11.08 -5.01 10.00
N VAL A 168 -9.98 -4.84 10.75
CA VAL A 168 -9.87 -5.01 12.18
C VAL A 168 -9.46 -3.69 12.82
N THR A 169 -10.19 -3.26 13.85
CA THR A 169 -9.98 -1.98 14.53
C THR A 169 -9.68 -2.14 16.03
N SER A 170 -9.64 -3.38 16.53
CA SER A 170 -9.48 -3.67 17.96
C SER A 170 -8.80 -5.02 18.18
N GLU A 171 -7.99 -5.09 19.23
CA GLU A 171 -7.36 -6.31 19.75
C GLU A 171 -8.37 -7.40 20.17
N LYS A 172 -9.63 -6.99 20.46
CA LYS A 172 -10.71 -7.89 20.84
C LYS A 172 -11.29 -8.68 19.64
N SER A 173 -10.84 -8.38 18.42
CA SER A 173 -11.31 -9.09 17.23
C SER A 173 -10.79 -10.52 17.22
N ASP A 174 -11.69 -11.49 17.07
CA ASP A 174 -11.31 -12.89 16.92
C ASP A 174 -10.78 -13.16 15.50
N ILE A 175 -9.47 -13.01 15.33
CA ILE A 175 -8.79 -13.22 14.05
C ILE A 175 -8.95 -14.65 13.54
N ARG A 176 -8.86 -15.64 14.45
CA ARG A 176 -9.02 -17.06 14.08
C ARG A 176 -10.38 -17.32 13.46
N ASP A 177 -11.43 -16.73 14.03
CA ASP A 177 -12.79 -16.90 13.55
C ASP A 177 -13.00 -16.16 12.21
N ARG A 178 -12.36 -14.97 12.02
CA ARG A 178 -12.34 -14.28 10.73
C ARG A 178 -11.72 -15.14 9.61
N LEU A 179 -10.56 -15.74 9.88
CA LEU A 179 -9.88 -16.63 8.93
C LEU A 179 -10.71 -17.88 8.59
N ARG A 180 -11.34 -18.50 9.59
CA ARG A 180 -12.25 -19.65 9.38
C ARG A 180 -13.45 -19.31 8.51
N HIS A 181 -13.87 -18.06 8.50
CA HIS A 181 -15.00 -17.59 7.70
C HIS A 181 -14.59 -16.98 6.35
N GLY A 182 -13.32 -17.17 5.94
CA GLY A 182 -12.86 -16.88 4.59
C GLY A 182 -12.19 -15.52 4.39
N ALA A 183 -11.75 -14.86 5.47
CA ALA A 183 -10.84 -13.73 5.31
C ALA A 183 -9.51 -14.19 4.69
N SER A 184 -9.11 -13.59 3.57
CA SER A 184 -7.86 -13.89 2.89
C SER A 184 -6.74 -12.95 3.37
N ILE A 185 -7.08 -11.72 3.74
CA ILE A 185 -6.15 -10.67 4.15
C ILE A 185 -6.78 -9.93 5.33
N ILE A 186 -5.98 -9.63 6.36
CA ILE A 186 -6.40 -8.79 7.48
C ILE A 186 -5.93 -7.36 7.22
N ASN A 187 -6.85 -6.39 7.26
CA ASN A 187 -6.53 -4.97 7.23
C ASN A 187 -6.64 -4.40 8.64
N VAL A 188 -5.55 -3.91 9.22
CA VAL A 188 -5.54 -3.32 10.56
C VAL A 188 -5.60 -1.79 10.45
N ALA A 189 -6.66 -1.20 11.00
CA ALA A 189 -6.90 0.24 11.00
C ALA A 189 -7.37 0.70 12.39
N ALA A 190 -6.44 0.87 13.33
CA ALA A 190 -6.71 1.14 14.75
C ALA A 190 -6.02 2.42 15.27
N GLY A 191 -5.64 3.34 14.37
CA GLY A 191 -4.90 4.56 14.71
C GLY A 191 -3.55 4.23 15.34
N GLU A 192 -3.21 4.86 16.44
CA GLU A 192 -1.94 4.69 17.16
C GLU A 192 -1.69 3.24 17.63
N ARG A 193 -2.77 2.45 17.83
CA ARG A 193 -2.66 1.05 18.26
C ARG A 193 -2.44 0.07 17.11
N THR A 194 -2.36 0.56 15.88
CA THR A 194 -2.17 -0.30 14.70
C THR A 194 -0.93 -1.20 14.83
N PRO A 195 0.27 -0.71 15.19
CA PRO A 195 1.45 -1.55 15.31
C PRO A 195 1.30 -2.69 16.34
N ASP A 196 0.65 -2.43 17.47
CA ASP A 196 0.46 -3.44 18.52
C ASP A 196 -0.47 -4.56 18.08
N ILE A 197 -1.56 -4.20 17.38
CA ILE A 197 -2.50 -5.18 16.83
C ILE A 197 -1.84 -5.99 15.71
N VAL A 198 -1.05 -5.35 14.84
CA VAL A 198 -0.27 -6.04 13.80
C VAL A 198 0.67 -7.04 14.44
N ARG A 199 1.47 -6.64 15.45
CA ARG A 199 2.41 -7.52 16.15
C ARG A 199 1.70 -8.71 16.82
N MET A 200 0.54 -8.48 17.41
CA MET A 200 -0.29 -9.53 18.00
C MET A 200 -0.77 -10.54 16.94
N ILE A 201 -1.17 -10.07 15.77
CA ILE A 201 -1.65 -10.93 14.69
C ILE A 201 -0.49 -11.70 14.08
N ASP A 202 0.58 -11.03 13.70
CA ASP A 202 1.77 -11.62 13.08
C ASP A 202 2.38 -12.73 13.96
N SER A 203 2.51 -12.49 15.27
CA SER A 203 3.04 -13.48 16.21
C SER A 203 2.19 -14.76 16.33
N LYS A 204 0.87 -14.67 16.12
CA LYS A 204 -0.05 -15.81 16.24
C LYS A 204 -0.37 -16.46 14.90
N TYR A 205 -0.25 -15.72 13.82
CA TYR A 205 -0.65 -16.12 12.46
C TYR A 205 0.37 -15.60 11.44
N PRO A 206 1.63 -16.08 11.46
CA PRO A 206 2.72 -15.53 10.65
C PRO A 206 2.53 -15.67 9.13
N ASP A 207 1.67 -16.60 8.71
CA ASP A 207 1.38 -16.84 7.29
C ASP A 207 0.19 -16.00 6.76
N VAL A 208 -0.44 -15.21 7.63
CA VAL A 208 -1.61 -14.41 7.26
C VAL A 208 -1.16 -13.06 6.72
N PRO A 209 -1.52 -12.69 5.48
CA PRO A 209 -1.17 -11.38 4.94
C PRO A 209 -1.84 -10.24 5.72
N ILE A 210 -1.05 -9.23 6.09
CA ILE A 210 -1.52 -8.07 6.85
C ILE A 210 -1.30 -6.80 6.03
N ILE A 211 -2.39 -6.11 5.72
CA ILE A 211 -2.40 -4.71 5.30
C ILE A 211 -2.60 -3.86 6.55
N ALA A 212 -1.93 -2.74 6.68
CA ALA A 212 -2.12 -1.86 7.83
C ALA A 212 -2.08 -0.37 7.47
N SER A 213 -2.79 0.44 8.23
CA SER A 213 -2.65 1.89 8.16
C SER A 213 -1.32 2.30 8.78
N GLY A 214 -0.41 2.87 7.97
CA GLY A 214 0.97 3.16 8.38
C GLY A 214 1.14 4.43 9.21
N GLY A 215 0.06 5.20 9.42
CA GLY A 215 0.16 6.54 10.00
C GLY A 215 0.66 7.58 8.98
N SER A 216 0.93 8.80 9.46
CA SER A 216 1.29 9.96 8.63
C SER A 216 2.79 10.29 8.62
N THR A 217 3.59 9.66 9.47
CA THR A 217 5.02 9.94 9.59
C THR A 217 5.88 8.76 9.13
N PRO A 218 7.12 9.02 8.64
CA PRO A 218 8.06 7.96 8.29
C PRO A 218 8.30 6.96 9.44
N GLU A 219 8.35 7.45 10.66
CA GLU A 219 8.58 6.66 11.87
C GLU A 219 7.42 5.70 12.13
N SER A 220 6.17 6.19 12.06
CA SER A 220 4.97 5.36 12.27
C SER A 220 4.82 4.30 11.19
N ILE A 221 5.17 4.61 9.94
CA ILE A 221 5.18 3.65 8.83
C ILE A 221 6.19 2.53 9.12
N ARG A 222 7.45 2.88 9.48
CA ARG A 222 8.48 1.88 9.81
C ARG A 222 8.10 1.04 11.02
N GLU A 223 7.52 1.64 12.05
CA GLU A 223 7.05 0.92 13.23
C GLU A 223 6.00 -0.13 12.87
N THR A 224 5.03 0.25 12.04
CA THR A 224 3.98 -0.66 11.55
C THR A 224 4.55 -1.80 10.71
N ILE A 225 5.54 -1.53 9.85
CA ILE A 225 6.24 -2.56 9.08
C ILE A 225 7.03 -3.50 9.97
N ARG A 226 7.78 -2.97 10.96
CA ARG A 226 8.54 -3.78 11.93
C ARG A 226 7.64 -4.62 12.83
N ALA A 227 6.40 -4.21 13.01
CA ALA A 227 5.39 -4.98 13.72
C ALA A 227 4.90 -6.22 12.94
N GLY A 228 5.20 -6.33 11.63
CA GLY A 228 4.84 -7.45 10.77
C GLY A 228 3.85 -7.11 9.64
N ALA A 229 3.52 -5.83 9.41
CA ALA A 229 2.68 -5.47 8.27
C ALA A 229 3.39 -5.76 6.94
N ASN A 230 2.72 -6.49 6.05
CA ASN A 230 3.25 -6.84 4.73
C ASN A 230 3.02 -5.73 3.70
N ALA A 231 1.94 -4.96 3.85
CA ALA A 231 1.61 -3.83 2.99
C ALA A 231 0.98 -2.69 3.79
N ILE A 232 1.16 -1.47 3.31
CA ILE A 232 0.73 -0.25 3.99
C ILE A 232 -0.30 0.49 3.16
N THR A 233 -1.42 0.87 3.79
CA THR A 233 -2.33 1.87 3.23
C THR A 233 -1.85 3.27 3.61
N TYR A 234 -1.78 4.14 2.60
CA TYR A 234 -1.43 5.54 2.75
C TYR A 234 -2.59 6.44 2.34
N THR A 235 -2.98 7.33 3.23
CA THR A 235 -3.98 8.37 2.93
C THR A 235 -3.26 9.58 2.36
N PRO A 236 -3.45 9.91 1.08
CA PRO A 236 -2.78 11.04 0.45
C PRO A 236 -3.39 12.37 0.91
N PRO A 237 -2.70 13.50 0.71
CA PRO A 237 -3.33 14.81 0.75
C PRO A 237 -4.52 14.88 -0.21
N THR A 238 -5.49 15.70 0.10
CA THR A 238 -6.65 15.93 -0.77
C THR A 238 -6.23 16.61 -2.07
N THR A 239 -6.98 16.44 -3.15
CA THR A 239 -6.75 17.17 -4.40
C THR A 239 -6.74 18.68 -4.19
N LYS A 240 -7.53 19.20 -3.23
CA LYS A 240 -7.52 20.63 -2.87
C LYS A 240 -6.17 21.07 -2.29
N GLU A 241 -5.61 20.28 -1.35
CA GLU A 241 -4.31 20.56 -0.74
C GLU A 241 -3.20 20.50 -1.78
N LEU A 242 -3.16 19.44 -2.59
CA LEU A 242 -2.20 19.30 -3.68
C LEU A 242 -2.28 20.45 -4.69
N PHE A 243 -3.49 20.94 -4.99
CA PHE A 243 -3.68 22.08 -5.90
C PHE A 243 -3.09 23.37 -5.32
N VAL A 244 -3.29 23.64 -4.03
CA VAL A 244 -2.71 24.80 -3.35
C VAL A 244 -1.19 24.77 -3.44
N ASP A 245 -0.58 23.65 -3.07
CA ASP A 245 0.89 23.47 -3.06
C ASP A 245 1.50 23.67 -4.47
N VAL A 246 0.87 23.10 -5.50
CA VAL A 246 1.33 23.23 -6.89
C VAL A 246 1.19 24.68 -7.37
N MET A 247 0.08 25.36 -7.05
CA MET A 247 -0.13 26.76 -7.47
C MET A 247 0.80 27.73 -6.75
N GLU A 248 1.16 27.47 -5.48
CA GLU A 248 2.16 28.25 -4.77
C GLU A 248 3.52 28.14 -5.44
N GLN A 249 3.96 26.92 -5.78
CA GLN A 249 5.22 26.70 -6.51
C GLN A 249 5.26 27.38 -7.88
N TYR A 250 4.12 27.47 -8.58
CA TYR A 250 4.04 28.21 -9.84
C TYR A 250 4.15 29.72 -9.63
N ARG A 251 3.51 30.26 -8.59
CA ARG A 251 3.59 31.73 -8.29
C ARG A 251 4.97 32.18 -7.87
N GLU A 252 5.74 31.30 -7.22
CA GLU A 252 7.14 31.60 -6.85
C GLU A 252 8.09 31.60 -8.05
N LYS A 253 7.74 30.91 -9.14
CA LYS A 253 8.59 30.80 -10.35
C LYS A 253 8.32 31.86 -11.40
N TYR A 254 7.19 32.58 -11.31
CA TYR A 254 6.73 33.60 -12.26
C TYR A 254 6.28 34.88 -11.54
#